data_77b361672981ea11d5837d072161c476
#
_entry.id   77b361672981ea11d5837d072161c476
#
_cell.length_a   1.000
_cell.length_b   1.000
_cell.length_c   1.000
_cell.angle_alpha   90.00
_cell.angle_beta   90.00
_cell.angle_gamma   90.00
#
_symmetry.space_group_name_H-M   'P 1'
#
loop_
_entity.id
_entity.type
_entity.pdbx_description
1 polymer ?
#
loop_
_entity_poly.entity_id
_entity_poly.type
_entity_poly.pdbx_seq_one_letter_code
_entity_poly.pdbx_strand_id
1 'polypeptide(L)'
;MNTIPVVVEQTGNGERSYDIYSRLLKDRIIFIDQQVDEHLASIVVAQLLFLEAEDPEKDINIYINSPGGMVTAGLAILDTMNYVKPDISTICVGLAASMGAVLLAAGTKGKRYALPNAEIMIHQPLGGAQGQASDIKIQADWMMKTKERLNHILAENTGKDLSIIERDTDRDNFMYADEAVEYGLIDRVLKK
;
A
#
# COMPACT_ATOMS: atom_id res chain seq x y z
N MET A 1 -1.29 -1.06 26.68
CA MET A 1 -0.54 -2.06 25.89
C MET A 1 -1.56 -2.87 25.12
N ASN A 2 -1.64 -2.76 23.80
CA ASN A 2 -2.46 -3.67 23.02
C ASN A 2 -1.71 -5.00 22.92
N THR A 3 -2.24 -6.03 23.58
CA THR A 3 -1.69 -7.39 23.48
C THR A 3 -2.08 -7.98 22.12
N ILE A 4 -1.08 -8.37 21.32
CA ILE A 4 -1.33 -9.11 20.07
C ILE A 4 -1.87 -10.50 20.44
N PRO A 5 -3.03 -10.94 19.90
CA PRO A 5 -3.58 -12.26 20.18
C PRO A 5 -2.64 -13.38 19.76
N VAL A 6 -2.60 -14.44 20.56
CA VAL A 6 -1.84 -15.65 20.27
C VAL A 6 -2.81 -16.76 19.89
N VAL A 7 -2.51 -17.51 18.85
CA VAL A 7 -3.25 -18.69 18.38
C VAL A 7 -2.39 -19.94 18.53
N VAL A 8 -3.01 -21.07 18.87
CA VAL A 8 -2.35 -22.37 19.02
C VAL A 8 -2.85 -23.31 17.92
N GLU A 9 -1.93 -23.83 17.13
CA GLU A 9 -2.22 -24.86 16.13
C GLU A 9 -1.80 -26.24 16.64
N GLN A 10 -2.67 -27.22 16.46
CA GLN A 10 -2.33 -28.63 16.61
C GLN A 10 -1.63 -29.13 15.35
N THR A 11 -0.40 -29.58 15.47
CA THR A 11 0.36 -30.19 14.36
C THR A 11 0.64 -31.66 14.65
N GLY A 12 1.01 -32.45 13.66
CA GLY A 12 1.40 -33.84 13.85
C GLY A 12 2.56 -34.07 14.84
N ASN A 13 3.33 -32.98 15.11
CA ASN A 13 4.49 -32.99 16.03
C ASN A 13 4.22 -32.27 17.36
N GLY A 14 2.94 -31.96 17.69
CA GLY A 14 2.55 -31.26 18.90
C GLY A 14 1.92 -29.89 18.65
N GLU A 15 1.78 -29.09 19.71
CA GLU A 15 1.21 -27.73 19.65
C GLU A 15 2.27 -26.70 19.25
N ARG A 16 1.88 -25.76 18.38
CA ARG A 16 2.65 -24.57 18.04
C ARG A 16 1.88 -23.30 18.31
N SER A 17 2.49 -22.37 19.01
CA SER A 17 1.95 -21.04 19.29
C SER A 17 2.48 -20.03 18.28
N TYR A 18 1.60 -19.17 17.77
CA TYR A 18 1.91 -18.04 16.89
C TYR A 18 1.17 -16.81 17.39
N ASP A 19 1.77 -15.63 17.26
CA ASP A 19 0.96 -14.42 17.23
C ASP A 19 0.10 -14.40 15.95
N ILE A 20 -1.00 -13.63 15.97
CA ILE A 20 -1.98 -13.66 14.86
C ILE A 20 -1.38 -13.23 13.52
N TYR A 21 -0.46 -12.25 13.51
CA TYR A 21 0.17 -11.79 12.27
C TYR A 21 1.11 -12.84 11.69
N SER A 22 1.95 -13.46 12.54
CA SER A 22 2.82 -14.59 12.13
C SER A 22 2.01 -15.78 11.62
N ARG A 23 0.82 -16.03 12.20
CA ARG A 23 -0.05 -17.08 11.71
C ARG A 23 -0.63 -16.77 10.33
N LEU A 24 -1.09 -15.54 10.11
CA LEU A 24 -1.64 -15.10 8.83
C LEU A 24 -0.57 -14.99 7.74
N LEU A 25 0.68 -14.67 8.11
CA LEU A 25 1.81 -14.67 7.17
C LEU A 25 2.03 -16.07 6.54
N LYS A 26 1.79 -17.16 7.27
CA LYS A 26 1.82 -18.52 6.71
C LYS A 26 0.79 -18.74 5.60
N ASP A 27 -0.33 -18.00 5.65
CA ASP A 27 -1.35 -17.98 4.60
C ASP A 27 -1.08 -16.90 3.55
N ARG A 28 0.16 -16.35 3.55
CA ARG A 28 0.64 -15.34 2.61
C ARG A 28 -0.12 -14.01 2.71
N ILE A 29 -0.52 -13.65 3.93
CA ILE A 29 -1.25 -12.42 4.23
C ILE A 29 -0.33 -11.45 4.97
N ILE A 30 -0.20 -10.24 4.43
CA ILE A 30 0.55 -9.11 4.99
C ILE A 30 -0.43 -8.00 5.33
N PHE A 31 -0.14 -7.23 6.39
CA PHE A 31 -0.94 -6.07 6.78
C PHE A 31 -0.14 -4.77 6.67
N ILE A 32 -0.79 -3.75 6.11
CA ILE A 32 -0.39 -2.34 6.17
C ILE A 32 -1.54 -1.64 6.90
N ASP A 33 -1.52 -1.68 8.23
CA ASP A 33 -2.64 -1.28 9.10
C ASP A 33 -2.34 -0.06 9.97
N GLN A 34 -1.32 0.70 9.60
CA GLN A 34 -0.89 1.90 10.30
C GLN A 34 -0.28 2.92 9.34
N GLN A 35 0.25 4.01 9.88
CA GLN A 35 1.00 4.99 9.09
C GLN A 35 2.23 4.33 8.46
N VAL A 36 2.49 4.63 7.19
CA VAL A 36 3.66 4.14 6.46
C VAL A 36 4.90 4.89 6.93
N ASP A 37 5.78 4.19 7.61
CA ASP A 37 7.08 4.66 8.08
C ASP A 37 8.20 3.68 7.71
N GLU A 38 9.44 4.01 8.07
CA GLU A 38 10.61 3.20 7.76
C GLU A 38 10.56 1.81 8.42
N HIS A 39 9.99 1.72 9.63
CA HIS A 39 9.88 0.47 10.37
C HIS A 39 8.88 -0.48 9.70
N LEU A 40 7.68 0.01 9.40
CA LEU A 40 6.67 -0.75 8.68
C LEU A 40 7.19 -1.20 7.31
N ALA A 41 7.85 -0.29 6.57
CA ALA A 41 8.41 -0.62 5.26
C ALA A 41 9.44 -1.75 5.34
N SER A 42 10.35 -1.70 6.32
CA SER A 42 11.34 -2.77 6.53
C SER A 42 10.69 -4.12 6.81
N ILE A 43 9.62 -4.15 7.62
CA ILE A 43 8.88 -5.39 7.93
C ILE A 43 8.18 -5.92 6.68
N VAL A 44 7.45 -5.07 5.95
CA VAL A 44 6.70 -5.49 4.76
C VAL A 44 7.64 -5.99 3.66
N VAL A 45 8.76 -5.29 3.42
CA VAL A 45 9.80 -5.71 2.47
C VAL A 45 10.36 -7.08 2.85
N ALA A 46 10.69 -7.30 4.13
CA ALA A 46 11.19 -8.59 4.60
C ALA A 46 10.16 -9.72 4.42
N GLN A 47 8.89 -9.44 4.68
CA GLN A 47 7.80 -10.41 4.48
C GLN A 47 7.59 -10.76 3.01
N LEU A 48 7.64 -9.77 2.10
CA LEU A 48 7.54 -10.00 0.66
C LEU A 48 8.67 -10.91 0.15
N LEU A 49 9.92 -10.61 0.50
CA LEU A 49 11.08 -11.40 0.12
C LEU A 49 11.04 -12.82 0.72
N PHE A 50 10.58 -12.95 1.97
CA PHE A 50 10.40 -14.24 2.62
C PHE A 50 9.36 -15.11 1.89
N LEU A 51 8.19 -14.53 1.56
CA LEU A 51 7.13 -15.25 0.88
C LEU A 51 7.49 -15.62 -0.56
N GLU A 52 8.23 -14.75 -1.27
CA GLU A 52 8.78 -15.10 -2.58
C GLU A 52 9.73 -16.31 -2.49
N ALA A 53 10.63 -16.32 -1.50
CA ALA A 53 11.57 -17.42 -1.31
C ALA A 53 10.88 -18.74 -0.93
N GLU A 54 9.73 -18.69 -0.24
CA GLU A 54 8.96 -19.88 0.11
C GLU A 54 8.24 -20.50 -1.10
N ASP A 55 7.54 -19.66 -1.88
CA ASP A 55 6.80 -20.13 -3.08
C ASP A 55 6.59 -18.94 -4.05
N PRO A 56 7.40 -18.85 -5.10
CA PRO A 56 7.32 -17.72 -6.05
C PRO A 56 6.10 -17.78 -6.99
N GLU A 57 5.33 -18.87 -7.00
CA GLU A 57 4.18 -19.04 -7.91
C GLU A 57 2.83 -18.71 -7.25
N LYS A 58 2.81 -18.55 -5.92
CA LYS A 58 1.58 -18.23 -5.19
C LYS A 58 1.46 -16.76 -4.88
N ASP A 59 0.26 -16.22 -5.07
CA ASP A 59 -0.08 -14.84 -4.76
C ASP A 59 0.24 -14.47 -3.30
N ILE A 60 0.58 -13.19 -3.10
CA ILE A 60 0.71 -12.55 -1.79
C ILE A 60 -0.46 -11.58 -1.63
N ASN A 61 -1.16 -11.63 -0.49
CA ASN A 61 -2.29 -10.76 -0.20
C ASN A 61 -1.88 -9.67 0.79
N ILE A 62 -2.04 -8.40 0.41
CA ILE A 62 -1.76 -7.24 1.27
C ILE A 62 -3.07 -6.57 1.65
N TYR A 63 -3.41 -6.62 2.94
CA TYR A 63 -4.55 -5.92 3.51
C TYR A 63 -4.13 -4.52 3.96
N ILE A 64 -4.83 -3.50 3.47
CA ILE A 64 -4.46 -2.09 3.67
C ILE A 64 -5.55 -1.37 4.45
N ASN A 65 -5.18 -0.78 5.60
CA ASN A 65 -5.96 0.15 6.39
C ASN A 65 -5.02 1.25 6.91
N SER A 66 -4.67 2.19 6.04
CA SER A 66 -3.58 3.13 6.31
C SER A 66 -3.93 4.56 5.86
N PRO A 67 -3.62 5.56 6.69
CA PRO A 67 -3.72 6.97 6.29
C PRO A 67 -2.60 7.41 5.32
N GLY A 68 -1.71 6.50 4.92
CA GLY A 68 -0.50 6.84 4.18
C GLY A 68 0.67 7.15 5.10
N GLY A 69 1.59 8.01 4.66
CA GLY A 69 2.76 8.39 5.46
C GLY A 69 3.97 8.76 4.61
N MET A 70 5.16 8.29 5.02
CA MET A 70 6.43 8.65 4.41
C MET A 70 6.53 8.08 2.98
N VAL A 71 6.70 8.99 2.00
CA VAL A 71 6.76 8.61 0.57
C VAL A 71 7.91 7.65 0.28
N THR A 72 9.10 7.90 0.82
CA THR A 72 10.28 7.04 0.58
C THR A 72 10.09 5.63 1.13
N ALA A 73 9.45 5.50 2.29
CA ALA A 73 9.10 4.20 2.87
C ALA A 73 8.05 3.46 2.02
N GLY A 74 7.02 4.18 1.56
CA GLY A 74 6.02 3.61 0.66
C GLY A 74 6.59 3.19 -0.69
N LEU A 75 7.50 3.97 -1.26
CA LEU A 75 8.19 3.60 -2.51
C LEU A 75 9.08 2.36 -2.35
N ALA A 76 9.71 2.14 -1.18
CA ALA A 76 10.46 0.92 -0.92
C ALA A 76 9.55 -0.33 -0.93
N ILE A 77 8.34 -0.22 -0.34
CA ILE A 77 7.34 -1.29 -0.42
C ILE A 77 6.91 -1.52 -1.86
N LEU A 78 6.54 -0.45 -2.58
CA LEU A 78 6.06 -0.50 -3.96
C LEU A 78 7.09 -1.13 -4.89
N ASP A 79 8.35 -0.68 -4.81
CA ASP A 79 9.42 -1.23 -5.63
C ASP A 79 9.62 -2.73 -5.34
N THR A 80 9.48 -3.15 -4.08
CA THR A 80 9.56 -4.58 -3.70
C THR A 80 8.35 -5.36 -4.22
N MET A 81 7.13 -4.81 -4.14
CA MET A 81 5.94 -5.43 -4.74
C MET A 81 6.12 -5.69 -6.24
N ASN A 82 6.75 -4.76 -6.95
CA ASN A 82 7.04 -4.88 -8.38
C ASN A 82 8.24 -5.79 -8.70
N TYR A 83 9.14 -5.98 -7.74
CA TYR A 83 10.36 -6.77 -7.93
C TYR A 83 10.14 -8.26 -7.71
N VAL A 84 9.34 -8.64 -6.72
CA VAL A 84 9.07 -10.05 -6.40
C VAL A 84 8.24 -10.72 -7.50
N LYS A 85 8.46 -12.02 -7.71
CA LYS A 85 7.79 -12.79 -8.77
C LYS A 85 6.30 -13.07 -8.51
N PRO A 86 5.84 -13.34 -7.26
CA PRO A 86 4.44 -13.54 -6.98
C PRO A 86 3.57 -12.35 -7.39
N ASP A 87 2.36 -12.62 -7.89
CA ASP A 87 1.33 -11.60 -8.01
C ASP A 87 0.94 -11.05 -6.64
N ILE A 88 0.79 -9.73 -6.56
CA ILE A 88 0.41 -9.04 -5.34
C ILE A 88 -1.06 -8.66 -5.40
N SER A 89 -1.88 -9.33 -4.59
CA SER A 89 -3.27 -8.95 -4.38
C SER A 89 -3.37 -7.89 -3.29
N THR A 90 -4.02 -6.76 -3.56
CA THR A 90 -4.20 -5.67 -2.59
C THR A 90 -5.66 -5.52 -2.21
N ILE A 91 -5.96 -5.38 -0.93
CA ILE A 91 -7.32 -5.31 -0.40
C ILE A 91 -7.45 -4.13 0.57
N CYS A 92 -8.23 -3.11 0.23
CA CYS A 92 -8.55 -2.03 1.15
C CYS A 92 -9.61 -2.46 2.16
N VAL A 93 -9.29 -2.29 3.46
CA VAL A 93 -10.19 -2.56 4.60
C VAL A 93 -10.28 -1.28 5.43
N GLY A 94 -11.38 -0.56 5.35
CA GLY A 94 -11.55 0.73 6.01
C GLY A 94 -10.99 1.89 5.19
N LEU A 95 -9.70 2.20 5.28
CA LEU A 95 -9.11 3.36 4.61
C LEU A 95 -7.81 3.00 3.88
N ALA A 96 -7.67 3.47 2.64
CA ALA A 96 -6.39 3.55 1.95
C ALA A 96 -6.18 4.99 1.46
N ALA A 97 -5.40 5.79 2.19
CA ALA A 97 -5.18 7.18 1.86
C ALA A 97 -3.71 7.47 1.49
N SER A 98 -3.49 8.46 0.59
CA SER A 98 -2.16 8.95 0.25
C SER A 98 -1.25 7.80 -0.24
N MET A 99 -0.10 7.55 0.42
CA MET A 99 0.74 6.39 0.10
C MET A 99 0.01 5.05 0.21
N GLY A 100 -0.99 4.92 1.09
CA GLY A 100 -1.84 3.73 1.17
C GLY A 100 -2.64 3.50 -0.11
N ALA A 101 -3.16 4.56 -0.73
CA ALA A 101 -3.87 4.48 -2.01
C ALA A 101 -2.90 4.14 -3.17
N VAL A 102 -1.68 4.67 -3.14
CA VAL A 102 -0.64 4.34 -4.14
C VAL A 102 -0.30 2.85 -4.07
N LEU A 103 -0.08 2.32 -2.86
CA LEU A 103 0.21 0.89 -2.65
C LEU A 103 -0.99 0.00 -3.05
N LEU A 104 -2.22 0.42 -2.74
CA LEU A 104 -3.44 -0.28 -3.15
C LEU A 104 -3.53 -0.37 -4.68
N ALA A 105 -3.34 0.75 -5.38
CA ALA A 105 -3.42 0.82 -6.83
C ALA A 105 -2.28 0.06 -7.54
N ALA A 106 -1.14 -0.15 -6.84
CA ALA A 106 0.03 -0.86 -7.37
C ALA A 106 -0.07 -2.39 -7.28
N GLY A 107 -1.15 -2.94 -6.75
CA GLY A 107 -1.40 -4.39 -6.83
C GLY A 107 -1.49 -4.88 -8.28
N THR A 108 -1.30 -6.18 -8.48
CA THR A 108 -1.42 -6.82 -9.79
C THR A 108 -2.79 -6.54 -10.40
N LYS A 109 -2.84 -6.08 -11.65
CA LYS A 109 -4.10 -5.79 -12.35
C LYS A 109 -5.03 -7.01 -12.33
N GLY A 110 -6.31 -6.77 -11.98
CA GLY A 110 -7.32 -7.79 -11.76
C GLY A 110 -7.35 -8.34 -10.34
N LYS A 111 -6.37 -7.99 -9.48
CA LYS A 111 -6.23 -8.45 -8.08
C LYS A 111 -6.22 -7.31 -7.06
N ARG A 112 -6.79 -6.15 -7.41
CA ARG A 112 -6.89 -4.97 -6.53
C ARG A 112 -8.34 -4.83 -6.06
N TYR A 113 -8.55 -4.82 -4.76
CA TYR A 113 -9.87 -4.94 -4.16
C TYR A 113 -10.10 -3.93 -3.06
N ALA A 114 -11.38 -3.70 -2.74
CA ALA A 114 -11.81 -3.04 -1.51
C ALA A 114 -13.04 -3.73 -0.93
N LEU A 115 -13.24 -3.62 0.38
CA LEU A 115 -14.50 -3.96 1.02
C LEU A 115 -15.54 -2.86 0.77
N PRO A 116 -16.87 -3.15 0.87
CA PRO A 116 -17.92 -2.23 0.42
C PRO A 116 -17.94 -0.87 1.09
N ASN A 117 -17.49 -0.75 2.33
CA ASN A 117 -17.46 0.49 3.10
C ASN A 117 -16.06 1.11 3.18
N ALA A 118 -15.12 0.65 2.35
CA ALA A 118 -13.78 1.21 2.32
C ALA A 118 -13.77 2.56 1.60
N GLU A 119 -12.91 3.44 2.07
CA GLU A 119 -12.63 4.75 1.48
C GLU A 119 -11.21 4.77 0.92
N ILE A 120 -11.04 5.36 -0.23
CA ILE A 120 -9.75 5.54 -0.88
C ILE A 120 -9.53 7.03 -1.11
N MET A 121 -8.35 7.55 -0.76
CA MET A 121 -8.05 8.97 -0.94
C MET A 121 -6.70 9.15 -1.62
N ILE A 122 -6.70 9.93 -2.69
CA ILE A 122 -5.51 10.36 -3.41
C ILE A 122 -5.29 11.85 -3.24
N HIS A 123 -4.04 12.26 -3.12
CA HIS A 123 -3.62 13.65 -3.07
C HIS A 123 -2.13 13.81 -3.37
N GLN A 124 -1.68 15.04 -3.61
CA GLN A 124 -0.27 15.35 -3.76
C GLN A 124 0.51 15.18 -2.44
N PRO A 125 1.85 14.96 -2.49
CA PRO A 125 2.64 14.83 -1.28
C PRO A 125 2.60 16.12 -0.45
N LEU A 126 2.52 15.96 0.87
CA LEU A 126 2.65 17.05 1.83
C LEU A 126 4.08 17.16 2.32
N GLY A 127 4.53 18.38 2.53
CA GLY A 127 5.85 18.63 3.07
C GLY A 127 6.06 20.09 3.43
N GLY A 128 7.20 20.38 4.06
CA GLY A 128 7.63 21.71 4.41
C GLY A 128 9.15 21.84 4.23
N ALA A 129 9.63 23.07 4.13
CA ALA A 129 11.04 23.40 4.01
C ALA A 129 11.41 24.49 4.99
N GLN A 130 12.55 24.37 5.66
CA GLN A 130 13.11 25.36 6.56
C GLN A 130 14.62 25.40 6.40
N GLY A 131 15.21 26.59 6.48
CA GLY A 131 16.65 26.79 6.35
C GLY A 131 16.99 28.00 5.49
N GLN A 132 18.18 27.99 4.90
CA GLN A 132 18.61 29.03 3.97
C GLN A 132 17.81 28.97 2.65
N ALA A 133 17.73 30.08 1.93
CA ALA A 133 16.96 30.16 0.69
C ALA A 133 17.34 29.07 -0.33
N SER A 134 18.61 28.72 -0.42
CA SER A 134 19.10 27.64 -1.30
C SER A 134 18.59 26.27 -0.85
N ASP A 135 18.56 26.00 0.45
CA ASP A 135 18.08 24.74 1.01
C ASP A 135 16.57 24.58 0.79
N ILE A 136 15.82 25.66 1.01
CA ILE A 136 14.37 25.71 0.75
C ILE A 136 14.09 25.40 -0.73
N LYS A 137 14.88 26.00 -1.65
CA LYS A 137 14.73 25.73 -3.08
C LYS A 137 15.01 24.27 -3.42
N ILE A 138 16.08 23.68 -2.90
CA ILE A 138 16.43 22.26 -3.12
C ILE A 138 15.29 21.35 -2.65
N GLN A 139 14.73 21.61 -1.47
CA GLN A 139 13.62 20.80 -0.92
C GLN A 139 12.34 20.99 -1.74
N ALA A 140 12.03 22.20 -2.19
CA ALA A 140 10.88 22.46 -3.04
C ALA A 140 11.01 21.74 -4.39
N ASP A 141 12.17 21.84 -5.05
CA ASP A 141 12.43 21.18 -6.32
C ASP A 141 12.33 19.63 -6.18
N TRP A 142 12.82 19.09 -5.05
CA TRP A 142 12.70 17.66 -4.77
C TRP A 142 11.24 17.22 -4.53
N MET A 143 10.48 18.04 -3.81
CA MET A 143 9.05 17.77 -3.58
C MET A 143 8.25 17.75 -4.89
N MET A 144 8.55 18.67 -5.81
CA MET A 144 7.92 18.70 -7.13
C MET A 144 8.24 17.44 -7.95
N LYS A 145 9.49 16.98 -7.94
CA LYS A 145 9.88 15.71 -8.58
C LYS A 145 9.17 14.51 -7.96
N THR A 146 8.98 14.51 -6.63
CA THR A 146 8.24 13.47 -5.92
C THR A 146 6.77 13.46 -6.33
N LYS A 147 6.13 14.65 -6.41
CA LYS A 147 4.75 14.80 -6.90
C LYS A 147 4.60 14.22 -8.31
N GLU A 148 5.47 14.61 -9.22
CA GLU A 148 5.47 14.12 -10.61
C GLU A 148 5.59 12.59 -10.66
N ARG A 149 6.54 12.03 -9.90
CA ARG A 149 6.75 10.57 -9.84
C ARG A 149 5.51 9.82 -9.35
N LEU A 150 4.87 10.30 -8.27
CA LEU A 150 3.66 9.67 -7.73
C LEU A 150 2.48 9.77 -8.70
N ASN A 151 2.33 10.89 -9.40
CA ASN A 151 1.31 11.06 -10.43
C ASN A 151 1.51 10.10 -11.60
N HIS A 152 2.75 9.89 -12.05
CA HIS A 152 3.05 8.87 -13.07
C HIS A 152 2.70 7.46 -12.61
N ILE A 153 3.06 7.09 -11.37
CA ILE A 153 2.71 5.78 -10.79
C ILE A 153 1.19 5.60 -10.76
N LEU A 154 0.42 6.61 -10.34
CA LEU A 154 -1.04 6.54 -10.33
C LEU A 154 -1.61 6.47 -11.75
N ALA A 155 -1.07 7.23 -12.70
CA ALA A 155 -1.51 7.20 -14.09
C ALA A 155 -1.31 5.81 -14.73
N GLU A 156 -0.16 5.19 -14.55
CA GLU A 156 0.15 3.84 -15.02
C GLU A 156 -0.79 2.79 -14.42
N ASN A 157 -1.04 2.88 -13.11
CA ASN A 157 -1.87 1.90 -12.42
C ASN A 157 -3.37 2.08 -12.68
N THR A 158 -3.85 3.30 -12.85
CA THR A 158 -5.27 3.57 -13.14
C THR A 158 -5.61 3.51 -14.62
N GLY A 159 -4.62 3.73 -15.49
CA GLY A 159 -4.83 3.88 -16.93
C GLY A 159 -5.40 5.26 -17.33
N LYS A 160 -5.42 6.23 -16.41
CA LYS A 160 -5.86 7.60 -16.70
C LYS A 160 -4.72 8.45 -17.28
N ASP A 161 -5.08 9.46 -18.05
CA ASP A 161 -4.13 10.45 -18.51
C ASP A 161 -3.49 11.18 -17.32
N LEU A 162 -2.19 11.47 -17.42
CA LEU A 162 -1.43 12.16 -16.38
C LEU A 162 -2.07 13.48 -15.96
N SER A 163 -2.59 14.27 -16.90
CA SER A 163 -3.28 15.54 -16.63
C SER A 163 -4.54 15.39 -15.78
N ILE A 164 -5.22 14.25 -15.87
CA ILE A 164 -6.38 13.94 -15.02
C ILE A 164 -5.89 13.65 -13.60
N ILE A 165 -4.85 12.83 -13.46
CA ILE A 165 -4.24 12.52 -12.15
C ILE A 165 -3.71 13.79 -11.48
N GLU A 166 -2.99 14.65 -12.21
CA GLU A 166 -2.46 15.91 -11.69
C GLU A 166 -3.55 16.84 -11.14
N ARG A 167 -4.68 16.94 -11.85
CA ARG A 167 -5.84 17.71 -11.40
C ARG A 167 -6.48 17.08 -10.17
N ASP A 168 -6.69 15.77 -10.18
CA ASP A 168 -7.48 15.05 -9.18
C ASP A 168 -6.69 14.79 -7.88
N THR A 169 -5.35 14.88 -7.93
CA THR A 169 -4.46 14.80 -6.76
C THR A 169 -4.06 16.16 -6.20
N ASP A 170 -4.51 17.27 -6.79
CA ASP A 170 -4.11 18.62 -6.31
C ASP A 170 -4.60 18.91 -4.89
N ARG A 171 -5.72 18.30 -4.49
CA ARG A 171 -6.27 18.31 -3.14
C ARG A 171 -6.79 16.92 -2.79
N ASP A 172 -7.17 16.73 -1.52
CA ASP A 172 -7.74 15.48 -1.03
C ASP A 172 -8.95 15.09 -1.88
N ASN A 173 -8.85 13.95 -2.55
CA ASN A 173 -9.88 13.40 -3.39
C ASN A 173 -10.30 12.04 -2.82
N PHE A 174 -11.41 12.04 -2.06
CA PHE A 174 -11.97 10.86 -1.44
C PHE A 174 -12.91 10.14 -2.40
N MET A 175 -12.84 8.84 -2.43
CA MET A 175 -13.68 7.95 -3.22
C MET A 175 -14.15 6.78 -2.37
N TYR A 176 -15.44 6.46 -2.46
CA TYR A 176 -15.93 5.17 -1.97
C TYR A 176 -15.48 4.03 -2.89
N ALA A 177 -15.61 2.79 -2.40
CA ALA A 177 -15.10 1.62 -3.10
C ALA A 177 -15.61 1.48 -4.55
N ASP A 178 -16.90 1.72 -4.81
CA ASP A 178 -17.45 1.64 -6.17
C ASP A 178 -16.91 2.76 -7.09
N GLU A 179 -16.69 3.98 -6.56
CA GLU A 179 -16.07 5.10 -7.28
C GLU A 179 -14.60 4.83 -7.60
N ALA A 180 -13.88 4.18 -6.66
CA ALA A 180 -12.49 3.78 -6.86
C ALA A 180 -12.32 2.71 -7.96
N VAL A 181 -13.32 1.84 -8.17
CA VAL A 181 -13.38 0.93 -9.34
C VAL A 181 -13.51 1.73 -10.63
N GLU A 182 -14.48 2.68 -10.70
CA GLU A 182 -14.70 3.53 -11.88
C GLU A 182 -13.48 4.41 -12.19
N TYR A 183 -12.79 4.84 -11.15
CA TYR A 183 -11.56 5.61 -11.29
C TYR A 183 -10.38 4.77 -11.80
N GLY A 184 -10.36 3.46 -11.51
CA GLY A 184 -9.31 2.52 -11.89
C GLY A 184 -8.25 2.27 -10.82
N LEU A 185 -8.45 2.78 -9.58
CA LEU A 185 -7.55 2.52 -8.44
C LEU A 185 -7.63 1.07 -7.97
N ILE A 186 -8.79 0.45 -8.11
CA ILE A 186 -9.03 -0.95 -7.81
C ILE A 186 -9.81 -1.62 -8.94
N ASP A 187 -9.85 -2.96 -8.95
CA ASP A 187 -10.51 -3.73 -10.00
C ASP A 187 -11.93 -4.16 -9.62
N ARG A 188 -12.19 -4.38 -8.33
CA ARG A 188 -13.50 -4.87 -7.87
C ARG A 188 -13.74 -4.63 -6.38
N VAL A 189 -15.02 -4.41 -6.02
CA VAL A 189 -15.48 -4.44 -4.63
C VAL A 189 -15.84 -5.89 -4.25
N LEU A 190 -15.29 -6.37 -3.14
CA LEU A 190 -15.57 -7.71 -2.61
C LEU A 190 -16.89 -7.68 -1.83
N LYS A 191 -17.97 -8.13 -2.46
CA LYS A 191 -19.31 -8.29 -1.84
C LYS A 191 -19.54 -9.80 -1.59
N LYS A 192 -20.21 -10.11 -0.48
CA LYS A 192 -20.56 -11.50 -0.10
C LYS A 192 -21.63 -12.08 -1.01
#